data_488ae96b929bb4c0e018a2c2503187d4
#
_entry.id   488ae96b929bb4c0e018a2c2503187d4
#
_cell.length_a   1.000
_cell.length_b   1.000
_cell.length_c   1.000
_cell.angle_alpha   90.00
_cell.angle_beta   90.00
_cell.angle_gamma   90.00
#
_symmetry.space_group_name_H-M   'P 1'
#
loop_
_entity.id
_entity.type
_entity.pdbx_description
1 polymer ?
#
loop_
_entity_poly.entity_id
_entity_poly.type
_entity_poly.pdbx_seq_one_letter_code
_entity_poly.pdbx_strand_id
1 'polypeptide(L)'
;MRLALSLARRGLGTVSPNPAVGCVLVRSDLGHRIVGRGWTQKGGRPHSETEALGRAGVLAQGAIAYVTLEPCDHKGETPPCSEALIKAGIKRCVIALEDPDPRVSGAGIRRLREAGVETETGLCEDDARNLNAGFIMRVTEGRPLFTLKTATTLDGRVATKRGNSKWITGAPARAFAHGLRADHDAIMIGIGTALADEPSLTCRLPGLEGRSPTRIVADTSLRLPLTSPLVVTADEVPTWVITVEGCEAGRRKALENKGITVIEIEAGEDGRPDLKGLAAELGRRGLTRGLVESGGDLAAAMVKHDLADRLAWFRSAKLIGGDGRGAVAAFGIDAVAEAPSFARDSIAEAGDDVLETYRRIS
;
A
#
# COMPACT_ATOMS: atom_id res chain seq x y z
N MET A 1 -21.21 -7.84 -4.09
CA MET A 1 -20.06 -6.93 -4.12
C MET A 1 -19.19 -7.00 -2.86
N ARG A 2 -19.69 -6.87 -1.64
CA ARG A 2 -18.87 -6.92 -0.40
C ARG A 2 -17.96 -8.14 -0.28
N LEU A 3 -18.41 -9.33 -0.71
CA LEU A 3 -17.57 -10.52 -0.75
C LEU A 3 -16.43 -10.38 -1.79
N ALA A 4 -16.70 -9.80 -2.96
CA ALA A 4 -15.66 -9.54 -3.97
C ALA A 4 -14.60 -8.56 -3.43
N LEU A 5 -15.00 -7.49 -2.73
CA LEU A 5 -14.09 -6.57 -2.05
C LEU A 5 -13.26 -7.26 -0.95
N SER A 6 -13.88 -8.15 -0.17
CA SER A 6 -13.15 -8.95 0.84
C SER A 6 -12.09 -9.87 0.21
N LEU A 7 -12.39 -10.44 -0.95
CA LEU A 7 -11.43 -11.24 -1.72
C LEU A 7 -10.31 -10.36 -2.30
N ALA A 8 -10.66 -9.20 -2.86
CA ALA A 8 -9.69 -8.25 -3.41
C ALA A 8 -8.62 -7.83 -2.38
N ARG A 9 -9.01 -7.63 -1.11
CA ARG A 9 -8.08 -7.30 -0.01
C ARG A 9 -6.93 -8.29 0.14
N ARG A 10 -7.12 -9.55 -0.25
CA ARG A 10 -6.06 -10.57 -0.21
C ARG A 10 -4.91 -10.27 -1.17
N GLY A 11 -5.14 -9.45 -2.20
CA GLY A 11 -4.11 -9.03 -3.16
C GLY A 11 -3.23 -7.88 -2.67
N LEU A 12 -3.69 -7.06 -1.69
CA LEU A 12 -2.93 -5.91 -1.22
C LEU A 12 -1.51 -6.29 -0.78
N GLY A 13 -0.53 -5.46 -1.10
CA GLY A 13 0.89 -5.68 -0.80
C GLY A 13 1.56 -6.80 -1.61
N THR A 14 0.85 -7.44 -2.55
CA THR A 14 1.43 -8.56 -3.34
C THR A 14 1.17 -8.50 -4.84
N VAL A 15 0.31 -7.59 -5.29
CA VAL A 15 -0.13 -7.53 -6.70
C VAL A 15 0.49 -6.38 -7.50
N SER A 16 1.19 -5.47 -6.81
CA SER A 16 1.87 -4.33 -7.44
C SER A 16 2.65 -4.77 -8.69
N PRO A 17 2.60 -4.03 -9.80
CA PRO A 17 1.95 -2.73 -10.03
C PRO A 17 0.45 -2.79 -10.38
N ASN A 18 -0.15 -3.98 -10.38
CA ASN A 18 -1.54 -4.21 -10.76
C ASN A 18 -2.53 -3.84 -9.62
N PRO A 19 -3.81 -3.59 -9.95
CA PRO A 19 -4.84 -3.38 -8.95
C PRO A 19 -5.20 -4.68 -8.21
N ALA A 20 -5.63 -4.54 -6.96
CA ALA A 20 -6.21 -5.62 -6.18
C ALA A 20 -7.70 -5.74 -6.53
N VAL A 21 -8.05 -6.73 -7.34
CA VAL A 21 -9.41 -6.96 -7.83
C VAL A 21 -9.96 -8.25 -7.26
N GLY A 22 -11.27 -8.29 -7.01
CA GLY A 22 -12.00 -9.47 -6.61
C GLY A 22 -13.18 -9.73 -7.53
N CYS A 23 -13.44 -10.99 -7.83
CA CYS A 23 -14.55 -11.43 -8.66
C CYS A 23 -15.35 -12.55 -7.96
N VAL A 24 -16.67 -12.44 -8.01
CA VAL A 24 -17.60 -13.46 -7.50
C VAL A 24 -18.64 -13.73 -8.57
N LEU A 25 -18.79 -15.01 -8.96
CA LEU A 25 -19.77 -15.48 -9.92
C LEU A 25 -20.96 -16.10 -9.19
N VAL A 26 -22.18 -15.66 -9.52
CA VAL A 26 -23.43 -16.08 -8.88
C VAL A 26 -24.43 -16.58 -9.92
N ARG A 27 -25.01 -17.74 -9.71
CA ARG A 27 -26.12 -18.31 -10.48
C ARG A 27 -27.43 -18.05 -9.76
N SER A 28 -28.21 -17.10 -10.31
CA SER A 28 -29.52 -16.72 -9.71
C SER A 28 -30.56 -17.82 -9.85
N ASP A 29 -30.54 -18.54 -10.95
CA ASP A 29 -31.42 -19.67 -11.26
C ASP A 29 -31.14 -20.92 -10.40
N LEU A 30 -30.01 -20.97 -9.72
CA LEU A 30 -29.64 -22.00 -8.75
C LEU A 30 -29.78 -21.51 -7.28
N GLY A 31 -30.77 -20.66 -7.00
CA GLY A 31 -31.01 -20.13 -5.67
C GLY A 31 -29.91 -19.15 -5.20
N HIS A 32 -29.41 -18.31 -6.10
CA HIS A 32 -28.30 -17.35 -5.83
C HIS A 32 -26.99 -18.01 -5.36
N ARG A 33 -26.71 -19.20 -5.87
CA ARG A 33 -25.49 -19.95 -5.52
C ARG A 33 -24.25 -19.27 -6.07
N ILE A 34 -23.24 -19.10 -5.20
CA ILE A 34 -21.89 -18.70 -5.62
C ILE A 34 -21.23 -19.90 -6.29
N VAL A 35 -20.87 -19.76 -7.57
CA VAL A 35 -20.25 -20.82 -8.38
C VAL A 35 -18.76 -20.60 -8.62
N GLY A 36 -18.26 -19.35 -8.49
CA GLY A 36 -16.86 -19.02 -8.64
C GLY A 36 -16.45 -17.85 -7.76
N ARG A 37 -15.20 -17.85 -7.31
CA ARG A 37 -14.59 -16.77 -6.53
C ARG A 37 -13.14 -16.64 -6.94
N GLY A 38 -12.67 -15.41 -7.14
CA GLY A 38 -11.29 -15.12 -7.49
C GLY A 38 -10.84 -13.77 -6.95
N TRP A 39 -9.56 -13.59 -6.86
CA TRP A 39 -8.90 -12.32 -6.61
C TRP A 39 -7.60 -12.26 -7.39
N THR A 40 -7.07 -11.05 -7.67
CA THR A 40 -5.78 -10.87 -8.33
C THR A 40 -4.69 -11.62 -7.56
N GLN A 41 -3.98 -12.53 -8.22
CA GLN A 41 -2.97 -13.36 -7.57
C GLN A 41 -1.64 -12.61 -7.39
N LYS A 42 -0.73 -13.17 -6.57
CA LYS A 42 0.60 -12.60 -6.31
C LYS A 42 1.34 -12.32 -7.65
N GLY A 43 1.96 -11.15 -7.75
CA GLY A 43 2.58 -10.67 -8.99
C GLY A 43 1.58 -10.09 -9.99
N GLY A 44 0.29 -9.93 -9.61
CA GLY A 44 -0.75 -9.33 -10.45
C GLY A 44 -1.45 -10.29 -11.41
N ARG A 45 -1.07 -11.57 -11.44
CA ARG A 45 -1.66 -12.58 -12.34
C ARG A 45 -1.75 -13.95 -11.69
N PRO A 46 -2.76 -14.78 -12.06
CA PRO A 46 -3.94 -14.47 -12.89
C PRO A 46 -4.84 -13.38 -12.31
N HIS A 47 -5.65 -12.73 -13.16
CA HIS A 47 -6.66 -11.78 -12.73
C HIS A 47 -7.82 -12.47 -12.01
N SER A 48 -8.58 -11.71 -11.23
CA SER A 48 -9.68 -12.20 -10.39
C SER A 48 -10.76 -12.93 -11.19
N GLU A 49 -11.09 -12.43 -12.39
CA GLU A 49 -12.10 -13.01 -13.28
C GLU A 49 -11.66 -14.37 -13.80
N THR A 50 -10.41 -14.47 -14.24
CA THR A 50 -9.82 -15.74 -14.72
C THR A 50 -9.86 -16.81 -13.60
N GLU A 51 -9.49 -16.43 -12.38
CA GLU A 51 -9.56 -17.31 -11.21
C GLU A 51 -11.01 -17.74 -10.90
N ALA A 52 -11.94 -16.78 -10.93
CA ALA A 52 -13.34 -17.06 -10.65
C ALA A 52 -13.97 -17.96 -11.72
N LEU A 53 -13.67 -17.71 -13.01
CA LEU A 53 -14.14 -18.51 -14.14
C LEU A 53 -13.56 -19.94 -14.09
N GLY A 54 -12.26 -20.08 -13.82
CA GLY A 54 -11.63 -21.39 -13.70
C GLY A 54 -12.26 -22.25 -12.61
N ARG A 55 -12.64 -21.64 -11.48
CA ARG A 55 -13.33 -22.35 -10.38
C ARG A 55 -14.80 -22.65 -10.66
N ALA A 56 -15.47 -21.82 -11.45
CA ALA A 56 -16.85 -22.02 -11.82
C ALA A 56 -17.02 -23.10 -12.89
N GLY A 57 -16.04 -23.21 -13.81
CA GLY A 57 -16.14 -24.11 -14.96
C GLY A 57 -17.41 -23.85 -15.75
N VAL A 58 -18.12 -24.90 -16.13
CA VAL A 58 -19.36 -24.83 -16.92
C VAL A 58 -20.50 -24.08 -16.20
N LEU A 59 -20.45 -23.93 -14.87
CA LEU A 59 -21.43 -23.18 -14.10
C LEU A 59 -21.32 -21.66 -14.28
N ALA A 60 -20.27 -21.18 -14.94
CA ALA A 60 -20.13 -19.76 -15.28
C ALA A 60 -21.19 -19.29 -16.29
N GLN A 61 -21.64 -20.17 -17.19
CA GLN A 61 -22.64 -19.85 -18.19
C GLN A 61 -23.96 -19.40 -17.54
N GLY A 62 -24.44 -18.22 -17.91
CA GLY A 62 -25.64 -17.59 -17.35
C GLY A 62 -25.45 -16.98 -15.95
N ALA A 63 -24.23 -16.96 -15.40
CA ALA A 63 -23.96 -16.37 -14.12
C ALA A 63 -23.93 -14.82 -14.17
N ILE A 64 -24.10 -14.21 -12.98
CA ILE A 64 -23.83 -12.80 -12.73
C ILE A 64 -22.41 -12.68 -12.16
N ALA A 65 -21.57 -11.85 -12.78
CA ALA A 65 -20.24 -11.51 -12.28
C ALA A 65 -20.29 -10.22 -11.44
N TYR A 66 -19.79 -10.26 -10.20
CA TYR A 66 -19.54 -9.10 -9.36
C TYR A 66 -18.04 -8.85 -9.34
N VAL A 67 -17.58 -7.75 -9.94
CA VAL A 67 -16.16 -7.42 -10.08
C VAL A 67 -15.88 -6.06 -9.45
N THR A 68 -14.81 -5.96 -8.66
CA THR A 68 -14.52 -4.74 -7.90
C THR A 68 -13.87 -3.62 -8.72
N LEU A 69 -13.40 -3.92 -9.92
CA LEU A 69 -12.85 -2.97 -10.89
C LEU A 69 -13.28 -3.41 -12.29
N GLU A 70 -13.38 -2.48 -13.22
CA GLU A 70 -13.69 -2.75 -14.62
C GLU A 70 -12.82 -3.89 -15.19
N PRO A 71 -13.41 -4.92 -15.82
CA PRO A 71 -12.66 -5.99 -16.48
C PRO A 71 -11.78 -5.42 -17.60
N CYS A 72 -10.50 -5.71 -17.59
CA CYS A 72 -9.54 -5.21 -18.58
C CYS A 72 -9.92 -5.62 -20.01
N ASP A 73 -9.64 -4.72 -20.98
CA ASP A 73 -9.89 -4.96 -22.42
C ASP A 73 -8.64 -4.83 -23.30
N HIS A 74 -7.46 -4.72 -22.71
CA HIS A 74 -6.21 -4.71 -23.45
C HIS A 74 -5.61 -6.12 -23.56
N LYS A 75 -4.99 -6.43 -24.71
CA LYS A 75 -4.21 -7.65 -24.90
C LYS A 75 -2.88 -7.49 -24.16
N GLY A 76 -2.70 -8.27 -23.09
CA GLY A 76 -1.44 -8.42 -22.40
C GLY A 76 -0.85 -9.81 -22.63
N GLU A 77 -0.23 -10.38 -21.61
CA GLU A 77 0.26 -11.79 -21.63
C GLU A 77 -0.89 -12.80 -21.67
N THR A 78 -2.09 -12.41 -21.25
CA THR A 78 -3.32 -13.22 -21.27
C THR A 78 -4.42 -12.48 -22.04
N PRO A 79 -5.43 -13.20 -22.57
CA PRO A 79 -6.60 -12.56 -23.15
C PRO A 79 -7.27 -11.60 -22.18
N PRO A 80 -7.95 -10.54 -22.66
CA PRO A 80 -8.69 -9.60 -21.85
C PRO A 80 -9.75 -10.29 -20.97
N CYS A 81 -9.95 -9.80 -19.76
CA CYS A 81 -10.98 -10.33 -18.87
C CYS A 81 -12.39 -10.12 -19.42
N SER A 82 -12.65 -9.00 -20.11
CA SER A 82 -13.90 -8.76 -20.83
C SER A 82 -14.21 -9.89 -21.83
N GLU A 83 -13.23 -10.31 -22.62
CA GLU A 83 -13.37 -11.42 -23.57
C GLU A 83 -13.60 -12.76 -22.86
N ALA A 84 -12.86 -13.02 -21.78
CA ALA A 84 -13.02 -14.25 -21.01
C ALA A 84 -14.43 -14.37 -20.39
N LEU A 85 -15.00 -13.28 -19.86
CA LEU A 85 -16.36 -13.24 -19.33
C LEU A 85 -17.41 -13.46 -20.42
N ILE A 86 -17.25 -12.83 -21.60
CA ILE A 86 -18.13 -13.02 -22.77
C ILE A 86 -18.09 -14.48 -23.21
N LYS A 87 -16.91 -15.05 -23.42
CA LYS A 87 -16.72 -16.46 -23.86
C LYS A 87 -17.30 -17.46 -22.87
N ALA A 88 -17.26 -17.15 -21.57
CA ALA A 88 -17.84 -17.98 -20.53
C ALA A 88 -19.38 -17.85 -20.45
N GLY A 89 -20.01 -17.00 -21.25
CA GLY A 89 -21.45 -16.80 -21.27
C GLY A 89 -22.03 -16.13 -20.04
N ILE A 90 -21.29 -15.18 -19.44
CA ILE A 90 -21.80 -14.37 -18.33
C ILE A 90 -22.97 -13.53 -18.80
N LYS A 91 -24.10 -13.59 -18.08
CA LYS A 91 -25.33 -12.88 -18.44
C LYS A 91 -25.31 -11.41 -18.02
N ARG A 92 -24.72 -11.11 -16.85
CA ARG A 92 -24.66 -9.75 -16.28
C ARG A 92 -23.34 -9.54 -15.55
N CYS A 93 -22.77 -8.35 -15.68
CA CYS A 93 -21.56 -7.94 -14.96
C CYS A 93 -21.85 -6.69 -14.13
N VAL A 94 -21.76 -6.82 -12.80
CA VAL A 94 -21.88 -5.72 -11.84
C VAL A 94 -20.47 -5.29 -11.44
N ILE A 95 -20.11 -4.06 -11.76
CA ILE A 95 -18.78 -3.49 -11.63
C ILE A 95 -18.83 -2.41 -10.56
N ALA A 96 -17.94 -2.49 -9.54
CA ALA A 96 -17.94 -1.49 -8.48
C ALA A 96 -17.35 -0.16 -8.94
N LEU A 97 -16.24 -0.20 -9.66
CA LEU A 97 -15.48 0.99 -10.08
C LEU A 97 -15.04 0.84 -11.54
N GLU A 98 -15.23 1.89 -12.33
CA GLU A 98 -14.64 2.03 -13.66
C GLU A 98 -13.11 2.23 -13.52
N ASP A 99 -12.33 1.69 -14.47
CA ASP A 99 -10.88 1.79 -14.39
C ASP A 99 -10.43 3.26 -14.56
N PRO A 100 -9.71 3.83 -13.60
CA PRO A 100 -9.23 5.22 -13.69
C PRO A 100 -8.11 5.43 -14.70
N ASP A 101 -7.53 4.36 -15.25
CA ASP A 101 -6.51 4.45 -16.30
C ASP A 101 -7.14 4.92 -17.61
N PRO A 102 -6.79 6.13 -18.13
CA PRO A 102 -7.38 6.65 -19.36
C PRO A 102 -7.21 5.73 -20.58
N ARG A 103 -6.23 4.81 -20.52
CA ARG A 103 -5.98 3.83 -21.59
C ARG A 103 -6.98 2.68 -21.60
N VAL A 104 -7.72 2.48 -20.50
CA VAL A 104 -8.65 1.37 -20.28
C VAL A 104 -10.08 1.86 -20.09
N SER A 105 -10.24 2.96 -19.38
CA SER A 105 -11.53 3.54 -18.91
C SER A 105 -12.70 3.35 -19.89
N GLY A 106 -13.71 2.60 -19.46
CA GLY A 106 -14.92 2.30 -20.21
C GLY A 106 -14.78 1.30 -21.37
N ALA A 107 -13.58 0.85 -21.72
CA ALA A 107 -13.38 -0.06 -22.87
C ALA A 107 -13.92 -1.47 -22.57
N GLY A 108 -13.65 -2.00 -21.41
CA GLY A 108 -14.17 -3.30 -20.97
C GLY A 108 -15.68 -3.32 -20.81
N ILE A 109 -16.24 -2.26 -20.21
CA ILE A 109 -17.69 -2.07 -20.05
C ILE A 109 -18.36 -2.02 -21.43
N ARG A 110 -17.81 -1.24 -22.33
CA ARG A 110 -18.34 -1.09 -23.71
C ARG A 110 -18.34 -2.43 -24.44
N ARG A 111 -17.23 -3.17 -24.39
CA ARG A 111 -17.11 -4.49 -25.02
C ARG A 111 -18.12 -5.50 -24.47
N LEU A 112 -18.33 -5.51 -23.15
CA LEU A 112 -19.34 -6.37 -22.51
C LEU A 112 -20.74 -6.05 -23.04
N ARG A 113 -21.11 -4.74 -23.13
CA ARG A 113 -22.42 -4.27 -23.63
C ARG A 113 -22.62 -4.66 -25.11
N GLU A 114 -21.62 -4.43 -25.94
CA GLU A 114 -21.65 -4.80 -27.38
C GLU A 114 -21.86 -6.29 -27.60
N ALA A 115 -21.36 -7.12 -26.68
CA ALA A 115 -21.56 -8.57 -26.69
C ALA A 115 -22.90 -9.03 -26.05
N GLY A 116 -23.77 -8.09 -25.65
CA GLY A 116 -25.08 -8.40 -25.06
C GLY A 116 -25.04 -8.74 -23.56
N VAL A 117 -23.92 -8.52 -22.87
CA VAL A 117 -23.84 -8.69 -21.42
C VAL A 117 -24.42 -7.47 -20.73
N GLU A 118 -25.42 -7.66 -19.86
CA GLU A 118 -25.98 -6.58 -19.04
C GLU A 118 -24.90 -6.05 -18.09
N THR A 119 -24.69 -4.71 -18.05
CA THR A 119 -23.68 -4.12 -17.17
C THR A 119 -24.29 -3.07 -16.24
N GLU A 120 -23.86 -3.12 -14.97
CA GLU A 120 -24.17 -2.13 -13.94
C GLU A 120 -22.88 -1.66 -13.29
N THR A 121 -22.75 -0.37 -12.99
CA THR A 121 -21.57 0.24 -12.39
C THR A 121 -21.93 1.01 -11.11
N GLY A 122 -20.96 1.20 -10.20
CA GLY A 122 -21.08 2.05 -9.01
C GLY A 122 -21.50 1.31 -7.72
N LEU A 123 -21.78 0.01 -7.77
CA LEU A 123 -22.14 -0.74 -6.55
C LEU A 123 -20.96 -0.87 -5.59
N CYS A 124 -20.98 -0.20 -4.42
CA CYS A 124 -19.88 -0.10 -3.45
C CYS A 124 -18.64 0.61 -4.05
N GLU A 125 -18.85 1.65 -4.84
CA GLU A 125 -17.77 2.37 -5.52
C GLU A 125 -16.74 2.93 -4.56
N ASP A 126 -17.17 3.62 -3.49
CA ASP A 126 -16.27 4.20 -2.48
C ASP A 126 -15.38 3.16 -1.82
N ASP A 127 -15.92 1.99 -1.50
CA ASP A 127 -15.16 0.87 -0.94
C ASP A 127 -14.10 0.34 -1.92
N ALA A 128 -14.47 0.22 -3.21
CA ALA A 128 -13.57 -0.22 -4.27
C ALA A 128 -12.46 0.81 -4.55
N ARG A 129 -12.81 2.10 -4.56
CA ARG A 129 -11.89 3.24 -4.69
C ARG A 129 -10.90 3.28 -3.53
N ASN A 130 -11.38 3.15 -2.30
CA ASN A 130 -10.53 3.11 -1.11
C ASN A 130 -9.57 1.91 -1.12
N LEU A 131 -10.04 0.74 -1.54
CA LEU A 131 -9.23 -0.47 -1.65
C LEU A 131 -8.11 -0.30 -2.68
N ASN A 132 -8.40 0.29 -3.83
CA ASN A 132 -7.44 0.49 -4.91
C ASN A 132 -6.80 1.90 -4.93
N ALA A 133 -6.94 2.68 -3.85
CA ALA A 133 -6.46 4.06 -3.82
C ALA A 133 -4.97 4.21 -4.20
N GLY A 134 -4.12 3.25 -3.82
CA GLY A 134 -2.71 3.26 -4.21
C GLY A 134 -2.50 3.01 -5.71
N PHE A 135 -3.23 2.07 -6.31
CA PHE A 135 -3.22 1.85 -7.75
C PHE A 135 -3.70 3.10 -8.49
N ILE A 136 -4.82 3.68 -8.05
CA ILE A 136 -5.40 4.90 -8.64
C ILE A 136 -4.37 6.02 -8.61
N MET A 137 -3.79 6.31 -7.44
CA MET A 137 -2.79 7.38 -7.27
C MET A 137 -1.56 7.17 -8.17
N ARG A 138 -1.08 5.92 -8.29
CA ARG A 138 0.02 5.62 -9.19
C ARG A 138 -0.32 5.91 -10.66
N VAL A 139 -1.54 5.61 -11.09
CA VAL A 139 -1.98 5.84 -12.47
C VAL A 139 -2.24 7.31 -12.75
N THR A 140 -2.85 8.04 -11.80
CA THR A 140 -3.27 9.44 -11.98
C THR A 140 -2.19 10.46 -11.60
N GLU A 141 -1.34 10.13 -10.61
CA GLU A 141 -0.33 11.06 -10.08
C GLU A 141 1.12 10.56 -10.28
N GLY A 142 1.31 9.33 -10.77
CA GLY A 142 2.63 8.75 -11.01
C GLY A 142 3.39 8.32 -9.76
N ARG A 143 2.77 8.32 -8.58
CA ARG A 143 3.40 7.99 -7.30
C ARG A 143 2.59 6.99 -6.46
N PRO A 144 3.21 6.24 -5.52
CA PRO A 144 2.45 5.43 -4.59
C PRO A 144 1.65 6.29 -3.59
N LEU A 145 0.59 5.71 -3.04
CA LEU A 145 -0.08 6.21 -1.84
C LEU A 145 0.79 5.92 -0.62
N PHE A 146 1.06 6.95 0.19
CA PHE A 146 1.82 6.79 1.43
C PHE A 146 0.93 6.78 2.66
N THR A 147 1.10 5.75 3.49
CA THR A 147 0.51 5.66 4.83
C THR A 147 1.61 5.97 5.86
N LEU A 148 1.51 7.09 6.55
CA LEU A 148 2.37 7.41 7.68
C LEU A 148 1.84 6.67 8.91
N LYS A 149 2.63 5.73 9.43
CA LYS A 149 2.32 5.00 10.67
C LYS A 149 3.15 5.56 11.81
N THR A 150 2.49 5.87 12.91
CA THR A 150 3.15 6.25 14.14
C THR A 150 2.54 5.54 15.35
N ALA A 151 3.32 5.39 16.42
CA ALA A 151 2.88 4.82 17.68
C ALA A 151 3.29 5.76 18.82
N THR A 152 2.31 6.36 19.48
CA THR A 152 2.52 7.41 20.46
C THR A 152 1.94 7.08 21.82
N THR A 153 2.40 7.80 22.82
CA THR A 153 1.70 7.99 24.11
C THR A 153 0.51 8.93 23.93
N LEU A 154 -0.33 9.11 24.97
CA LEU A 154 -1.46 10.06 24.97
C LEU A 154 -1.02 11.50 24.68
N ASP A 155 0.17 11.88 25.14
CA ASP A 155 0.78 13.19 24.93
C ASP A 155 1.66 13.28 23.65
N GLY A 156 1.48 12.33 22.71
CA GLY A 156 2.07 12.38 21.36
C GLY A 156 3.57 12.08 21.28
N ARG A 157 4.13 11.34 22.25
CA ARG A 157 5.56 11.00 22.27
C ARG A 157 5.81 9.62 21.71
N VAL A 158 6.88 9.50 20.89
CA VAL A 158 7.34 8.23 20.32
C VAL A 158 8.54 7.63 21.07
N ALA A 159 9.19 8.39 21.92
CA ALA A 159 10.29 7.95 22.78
C ALA A 159 10.49 8.92 23.95
N THR A 160 11.17 8.46 24.99
CA THR A 160 11.68 9.33 26.06
C THR A 160 12.76 10.27 25.53
N LYS A 161 13.18 11.26 26.30
CA LYS A 161 14.32 12.15 26.01
C LYS A 161 15.59 11.38 25.61
N ARG A 162 15.86 10.28 26.28
CA ARG A 162 17.04 9.41 26.02
C ARG A 162 16.85 8.45 24.84
N GLY A 163 15.69 8.49 24.15
CA GLY A 163 15.40 7.65 22.98
C GLY A 163 14.84 6.26 23.30
N ASN A 164 14.48 5.97 24.56
CA ASN A 164 13.83 4.69 24.87
C ASN A 164 12.38 4.72 24.34
N SER A 165 12.07 3.78 23.41
CA SER A 165 10.76 3.62 22.76
C SER A 165 10.12 2.25 23.02
N LYS A 166 10.83 1.31 23.64
CA LYS A 166 10.40 -0.10 23.80
C LYS A 166 9.81 -0.33 25.19
N TRP A 167 8.47 -0.62 25.33
CA TRP A 167 7.46 -0.66 24.28
C TRP A 167 6.40 0.41 24.60
N ILE A 168 6.15 1.32 23.67
CA ILE A 168 5.07 2.31 23.80
C ILE A 168 3.73 1.59 23.71
N THR A 169 3.52 0.79 22.67
CA THR A 169 2.28 0.05 22.43
C THR A 169 2.40 -1.44 22.77
N GLY A 170 1.28 -2.06 23.08
CA GLY A 170 1.15 -3.47 23.43
C GLY A 170 1.27 -4.45 22.25
N ALA A 171 1.22 -5.73 22.54
CA ALA A 171 1.34 -6.78 21.53
C ALA A 171 0.20 -6.76 20.48
N PRO A 172 -1.09 -6.53 20.86
CA PRO A 172 -2.16 -6.41 19.85
C PRO A 172 -1.92 -5.27 18.86
N ALA A 173 -1.52 -4.08 19.31
CA ALA A 173 -1.20 -2.95 18.42
C ALA A 173 -0.05 -3.28 17.47
N ARG A 174 0.99 -3.98 17.95
CA ARG A 174 2.08 -4.45 17.09
C ARG A 174 1.63 -5.48 16.06
N ALA A 175 0.65 -6.33 16.38
CA ALA A 175 0.06 -7.24 15.39
C ALA A 175 -0.66 -6.48 14.28
N PHE A 176 -1.44 -5.43 14.60
CA PHE A 176 -2.01 -4.54 13.58
C PHE A 176 -0.94 -3.88 12.72
N ALA A 177 0.17 -3.41 13.31
CA ALA A 177 1.28 -2.83 12.55
C ALA A 177 1.92 -3.84 11.58
N HIS A 178 2.04 -5.12 11.97
CA HIS A 178 2.46 -6.18 11.04
C HIS A 178 1.43 -6.43 9.93
N GLY A 179 0.13 -6.31 10.20
CA GLY A 179 -0.93 -6.34 9.18
C GLY A 179 -0.75 -5.22 8.16
N LEU A 180 -0.46 -4.00 8.60
CA LEU A 180 -0.15 -2.89 7.69
C LEU A 180 1.05 -3.22 6.79
N ARG A 181 2.11 -3.83 7.32
CA ARG A 181 3.26 -4.26 6.50
C ARG A 181 2.87 -5.27 5.42
N ALA A 182 1.97 -6.20 5.75
CA ALA A 182 1.48 -7.19 4.79
C ALA A 182 0.61 -6.60 3.67
N ASP A 183 -0.01 -5.43 3.90
CA ASP A 183 -0.93 -4.76 2.98
C ASP A 183 -0.26 -3.63 2.16
N HIS A 184 1.06 -3.43 2.33
CA HIS A 184 1.84 -2.42 1.59
C HIS A 184 2.94 -3.09 0.77
N ASP A 185 3.25 -2.50 -0.39
CA ASP A 185 4.28 -2.99 -1.32
C ASP A 185 5.70 -2.70 -0.78
N ALA A 186 5.83 -1.58 -0.07
CA ALA A 186 7.09 -1.14 0.52
C ALA A 186 6.89 -0.55 1.91
N ILE A 187 7.96 -0.64 2.74
CA ILE A 187 8.09 0.03 4.03
C ILE A 187 9.30 0.95 4.01
N MET A 188 9.13 2.21 4.39
CA MET A 188 10.19 3.22 4.37
C MET A 188 10.50 3.74 5.77
N ILE A 189 11.79 3.83 6.08
CA ILE A 189 12.32 4.48 7.27
C ILE A 189 13.45 5.44 6.89
N GLY A 190 13.75 6.39 7.78
CA GLY A 190 14.98 7.19 7.69
C GLY A 190 16.17 6.45 8.29
N ILE A 191 17.38 6.82 7.87
CA ILE A 191 18.63 6.22 8.37
C ILE A 191 18.76 6.35 9.90
N GLY A 192 18.26 7.42 10.50
CA GLY A 192 18.27 7.58 11.97
C GLY A 192 17.55 6.45 12.69
N THR A 193 16.40 6.02 12.18
CA THR A 193 15.64 4.88 12.70
C THR A 193 16.39 3.56 12.46
N ALA A 194 16.98 3.39 11.27
CA ALA A 194 17.76 2.18 10.96
C ALA A 194 18.94 1.99 11.92
N LEU A 195 19.65 3.08 12.26
CA LEU A 195 20.80 3.05 13.17
C LEU A 195 20.43 2.90 14.65
N ALA A 196 19.27 3.46 15.05
CA ALA A 196 18.84 3.43 16.45
C ALA A 196 18.18 2.10 16.85
N ASP A 197 17.41 1.50 15.96
CA ASP A 197 16.55 0.36 16.29
C ASP A 197 17.00 -0.96 15.66
N GLU A 198 17.91 -0.93 14.67
CA GLU A 198 18.37 -2.09 13.88
C GLU A 198 17.20 -2.99 13.45
N PRO A 199 16.14 -2.45 12.82
CA PRO A 199 14.91 -3.19 12.59
C PRO A 199 15.04 -4.15 11.42
N SER A 200 14.30 -5.26 11.46
CA SER A 200 14.16 -6.17 10.31
C SER A 200 13.12 -5.73 9.28
N LEU A 201 12.15 -4.91 9.68
CA LEU A 201 11.03 -4.40 8.87
C LEU A 201 10.18 -5.47 8.14
N THR A 202 10.18 -6.68 8.63
CA THR A 202 9.44 -7.82 8.07
C THR A 202 8.02 -7.92 8.65
N CYS A 203 7.12 -8.59 7.93
CA CYS A 203 5.86 -9.07 8.48
C CYS A 203 6.12 -10.36 9.26
N ARG A 204 5.69 -10.43 10.52
CA ARG A 204 5.86 -11.58 11.41
C ARG A 204 4.53 -12.09 11.96
N LEU A 205 3.44 -11.85 11.22
CA LEU A 205 2.15 -12.47 11.55
C LEU A 205 2.15 -13.93 11.09
N PRO A 206 1.67 -14.87 11.93
CA PRO A 206 1.55 -16.28 11.55
C PRO A 206 0.76 -16.46 10.26
N GLY A 207 1.37 -17.13 9.27
CA GLY A 207 0.80 -17.36 7.94
C GLY A 207 0.92 -16.19 6.95
N LEU A 208 1.53 -15.07 7.34
CA LEU A 208 1.79 -13.90 6.48
C LEU A 208 3.28 -13.53 6.38
N GLU A 209 4.19 -14.41 6.81
CA GLU A 209 5.63 -14.14 6.84
C GLU A 209 6.17 -13.86 5.41
N GLY A 210 5.64 -14.55 4.41
CA GLY A 210 5.98 -14.34 3.00
C GLY A 210 5.42 -13.06 2.37
N ARG A 211 4.78 -12.17 3.17
CA ARG A 211 4.22 -10.88 2.75
C ARG A 211 5.00 -9.70 3.31
N SER A 212 6.31 -9.89 3.53
CA SER A 212 7.17 -8.79 3.91
C SER A 212 7.33 -7.80 2.75
N PRO A 213 7.11 -6.49 2.99
CA PRO A 213 7.23 -5.46 1.96
C PRO A 213 8.70 -5.22 1.57
N THR A 214 8.94 -4.64 0.39
CA THR A 214 10.26 -4.09 0.03
C THR A 214 10.68 -3.05 1.07
N ARG A 215 11.88 -3.18 1.61
CA ARG A 215 12.41 -2.29 2.65
C ARG A 215 13.13 -1.10 2.01
N ILE A 216 12.81 0.12 2.43
CA ILE A 216 13.39 1.35 1.89
C ILE A 216 14.02 2.14 3.04
N VAL A 217 15.29 2.52 2.88
CA VAL A 217 16.01 3.37 3.83
C VAL A 217 16.38 4.68 3.14
N ALA A 218 15.84 5.81 3.62
CA ALA A 218 16.28 7.15 3.20
C ALA A 218 17.61 7.48 3.90
N ASP A 219 18.72 7.46 3.15
CA ASP A 219 20.09 7.57 3.65
C ASP A 219 20.96 8.43 2.73
N THR A 220 20.87 9.72 2.88
CA THR A 220 21.56 10.72 2.06
C THR A 220 23.06 10.44 1.84
N SER A 221 23.75 9.89 2.84
CA SER A 221 25.22 9.73 2.84
C SER A 221 25.66 8.25 2.94
N LEU A 222 24.77 7.30 2.64
CA LEU A 222 25.04 5.86 2.64
C LEU A 222 25.66 5.34 3.96
N ARG A 223 25.11 5.80 5.11
CA ARG A 223 25.61 5.45 6.46
C ARG A 223 25.15 4.09 6.94
N LEU A 224 24.20 3.43 6.25
CA LEU A 224 23.65 2.13 6.64
C LEU A 224 24.80 1.09 6.79
N PRO A 225 25.03 0.51 7.99
CA PRO A 225 26.11 -0.44 8.21
C PRO A 225 25.93 -1.71 7.36
N LEU A 226 27.03 -2.25 6.82
CA LEU A 226 26.99 -3.52 6.05
C LEU A 226 26.59 -4.71 6.93
N THR A 227 26.67 -4.56 8.24
CA THR A 227 26.28 -5.56 9.26
C THR A 227 24.81 -5.39 9.71
N SER A 228 24.12 -4.34 9.22
CA SER A 228 22.71 -4.13 9.55
C SER A 228 21.85 -5.33 9.14
N PRO A 229 20.85 -5.74 9.94
CA PRO A 229 19.89 -6.78 9.54
C PRO A 229 19.24 -6.51 8.18
N LEU A 230 19.03 -5.23 7.82
CA LEU A 230 18.48 -4.83 6.52
C LEU A 230 19.40 -5.16 5.33
N VAL A 231 20.73 -5.18 5.58
CA VAL A 231 21.73 -5.52 4.57
C VAL A 231 21.98 -7.03 4.55
N VAL A 232 22.13 -7.64 5.71
CA VAL A 232 22.49 -9.08 5.83
C VAL A 232 21.38 -9.99 5.26
N THR A 233 20.12 -9.55 5.30
CA THR A 233 18.96 -10.30 4.78
C THR A 233 18.40 -9.71 3.50
N ALA A 234 19.19 -9.01 2.70
CA ALA A 234 18.72 -8.35 1.47
C ALA A 234 18.34 -9.33 0.37
N ASP A 235 18.90 -10.53 0.39
CA ASP A 235 18.57 -11.65 -0.49
C ASP A 235 17.22 -12.31 -0.15
N GLU A 236 16.80 -12.28 1.11
CA GLU A 236 15.51 -12.79 1.56
C GLU A 236 14.37 -11.78 1.32
N VAL A 237 14.60 -10.51 1.66
CA VAL A 237 13.63 -9.41 1.50
C VAL A 237 14.31 -8.25 0.81
N PRO A 238 13.84 -7.83 -0.39
CA PRO A 238 14.43 -6.72 -1.13
C PRO A 238 14.62 -5.47 -0.28
N THR A 239 15.80 -4.87 -0.37
CA THR A 239 16.14 -3.65 0.36
C THR A 239 16.71 -2.60 -0.59
N TRP A 240 16.11 -1.43 -0.56
CA TRP A 240 16.51 -0.27 -1.34
C TRP A 240 17.06 0.81 -0.42
N VAL A 241 18.14 1.45 -0.82
CA VAL A 241 18.70 2.62 -0.13
C VAL A 241 18.56 3.82 -1.05
N ILE A 242 17.91 4.85 -0.55
CA ILE A 242 17.69 6.10 -1.29
C ILE A 242 18.75 7.11 -0.86
N THR A 243 19.48 7.63 -1.81
CA THR A 243 20.56 8.59 -1.59
C THR A 243 20.48 9.74 -2.59
N VAL A 244 21.31 10.74 -2.44
CA VAL A 244 21.43 11.84 -3.40
C VAL A 244 22.36 11.47 -4.55
N GLU A 245 22.16 12.10 -5.70
CA GLU A 245 23.04 11.97 -6.86
C GLU A 245 24.48 12.36 -6.51
N GLY A 246 25.43 11.64 -7.09
CA GLY A 246 26.86 11.87 -6.83
C GLY A 246 27.33 11.33 -5.48
N CYS A 247 26.62 10.36 -4.91
CA CYS A 247 27.02 9.70 -3.67
C CYS A 247 28.40 9.03 -3.77
N GLU A 248 29.03 8.69 -2.65
CA GLU A 248 30.34 8.05 -2.58
C GLU A 248 30.32 6.67 -3.25
N ALA A 249 31.07 6.54 -4.38
CA ALA A 249 31.02 5.41 -5.28
C ALA A 249 31.47 4.08 -4.62
N GLY A 250 32.48 4.12 -3.74
CA GLY A 250 32.97 2.95 -3.03
C GLY A 250 31.93 2.42 -2.06
N ARG A 251 31.24 3.31 -1.36
CA ARG A 251 30.17 2.95 -0.42
C ARG A 251 28.94 2.40 -1.14
N ARG A 252 28.56 3.01 -2.25
CA ARG A 252 27.52 2.51 -3.14
C ARG A 252 27.80 1.08 -3.57
N LYS A 253 29.01 0.85 -4.15
CA LYS A 253 29.42 -0.48 -4.60
C LYS A 253 29.46 -1.51 -3.48
N ALA A 254 29.85 -1.11 -2.28
CA ALA A 254 29.87 -2.01 -1.13
C ALA A 254 28.46 -2.48 -0.72
N LEU A 255 27.45 -1.61 -0.80
CA LEU A 255 26.05 -1.94 -0.55
C LEU A 255 25.47 -2.80 -1.70
N GLU A 256 25.71 -2.43 -2.94
CA GLU A 256 25.26 -3.17 -4.11
C GLU A 256 25.83 -4.62 -4.13
N ASN A 257 27.08 -4.81 -3.75
CA ASN A 257 27.70 -6.13 -3.59
C ASN A 257 27.05 -7.01 -2.50
N LYS A 258 26.23 -6.41 -1.64
CA LYS A 258 25.41 -7.10 -0.62
C LYS A 258 23.95 -7.29 -1.06
N GLY A 259 23.63 -7.09 -2.33
CA GLY A 259 22.26 -7.22 -2.86
C GLY A 259 21.34 -6.02 -2.58
N ILE A 260 21.88 -4.90 -2.10
CA ILE A 260 21.10 -3.68 -1.91
C ILE A 260 20.92 -2.97 -3.26
N THR A 261 19.69 -2.54 -3.55
CA THR A 261 19.44 -1.62 -4.66
C THR A 261 19.65 -0.19 -4.17
N VAL A 262 20.69 0.50 -4.68
CA VAL A 262 20.92 1.91 -4.39
C VAL A 262 20.23 2.76 -5.45
N ILE A 263 19.39 3.71 -5.01
CA ILE A 263 18.63 4.61 -5.88
C ILE A 263 19.06 6.03 -5.58
N GLU A 264 19.62 6.70 -6.58
CA GLU A 264 19.98 8.10 -6.51
C GLU A 264 18.80 8.98 -6.90
N ILE A 265 18.55 10.01 -6.12
CA ILE A 265 17.51 11.02 -6.32
C ILE A 265 18.18 12.38 -6.26
N GLU A 266 17.73 13.32 -7.05
CA GLU A 266 18.17 14.71 -7.00
C GLU A 266 18.04 15.27 -5.56
N ALA A 267 18.99 16.09 -5.15
CA ALA A 267 18.96 16.70 -3.82
C ALA A 267 17.92 17.82 -3.79
N GLY A 268 17.10 17.84 -2.76
CA GLY A 268 16.24 18.98 -2.42
C GLY A 268 17.05 20.12 -1.81
N GLU A 269 16.37 21.24 -1.47
CA GLU A 269 16.98 22.44 -0.90
C GLU A 269 17.74 22.17 0.43
N ASP A 270 17.33 21.17 1.18
CA ASP A 270 17.97 20.77 2.45
C ASP A 270 19.14 19.79 2.26
N GLY A 271 19.52 19.49 1.02
CA GLY A 271 20.59 18.56 0.66
C GLY A 271 20.24 17.07 0.88
N ARG A 272 18.98 16.75 1.18
CA ARG A 272 18.46 15.39 1.25
C ARG A 272 17.80 15.01 -0.07
N PRO A 273 17.54 13.71 -0.33
CA PRO A 273 16.79 13.30 -1.52
C PRO A 273 15.44 14.03 -1.60
N ASP A 274 15.14 14.67 -2.74
CA ASP A 274 13.84 15.28 -2.96
C ASP A 274 12.73 14.25 -2.83
N LEU A 275 11.78 14.50 -1.91
CA LEU A 275 10.73 13.52 -1.60
C LEU A 275 9.70 13.36 -2.74
N LYS A 276 9.46 14.41 -3.53
CA LYS A 276 8.57 14.32 -4.69
C LYS A 276 9.20 13.51 -5.81
N GLY A 277 10.48 13.75 -6.10
CA GLY A 277 11.27 12.95 -7.03
C GLY A 277 11.37 11.49 -6.59
N LEU A 278 11.60 11.26 -5.29
CA LEU A 278 11.55 9.92 -4.70
C LEU A 278 10.19 9.25 -4.92
N ALA A 279 9.09 9.93 -4.63
CA ALA A 279 7.75 9.38 -4.80
C ALA A 279 7.48 9.00 -6.27
N ALA A 280 7.86 9.86 -7.22
CA ALA A 280 7.75 9.58 -8.65
C ALA A 280 8.59 8.36 -9.07
N GLU A 281 9.82 8.24 -8.60
CA GLU A 281 10.69 7.08 -8.88
C GLU A 281 10.12 5.78 -8.33
N LEU A 282 9.56 5.80 -7.12
CA LEU A 282 8.90 4.63 -6.54
C LEU A 282 7.65 4.22 -7.36
N GLY A 283 6.86 5.19 -7.81
CA GLY A 283 5.74 4.95 -8.73
C GLY A 283 6.17 4.37 -10.07
N ARG A 284 7.26 4.87 -10.66
CA ARG A 284 7.87 4.36 -11.90
C ARG A 284 8.35 2.91 -11.73
N ARG A 285 8.87 2.55 -10.56
CA ARG A 285 9.25 1.18 -10.19
C ARG A 285 8.07 0.28 -9.89
N GLY A 286 6.85 0.79 -9.99
CA GLY A 286 5.63 -0.01 -9.89
C GLY A 286 5.01 -0.07 -8.49
N LEU A 287 5.57 0.57 -7.48
CA LEU A 287 4.96 0.58 -6.16
C LEU A 287 3.63 1.34 -6.18
N THR A 288 2.62 0.79 -5.52
CA THR A 288 1.30 1.40 -5.37
C THR A 288 1.05 1.90 -3.95
N ARG A 289 1.64 1.25 -2.93
CA ARG A 289 1.47 1.58 -1.52
C ARG A 289 2.80 1.56 -0.77
N GLY A 290 3.14 2.68 -0.13
CA GLY A 290 4.29 2.81 0.77
C GLY A 290 3.84 3.02 2.22
N LEU A 291 4.33 2.19 3.14
CA LEU A 291 4.18 2.38 4.57
C LEU A 291 5.40 3.15 5.09
N VAL A 292 5.20 4.28 5.76
CA VAL A 292 6.29 5.06 6.36
C VAL A 292 6.26 4.85 7.87
N GLU A 293 7.23 4.13 8.41
CA GLU A 293 7.42 3.90 9.85
C GLU A 293 8.68 4.63 10.33
N SER A 294 8.62 5.94 10.49
CA SER A 294 9.82 6.74 10.73
C SER A 294 9.77 7.57 12.01
N GLY A 295 10.91 8.12 12.39
CA GLY A 295 11.00 9.17 13.40
C GLY A 295 10.40 10.50 12.91
N GLY A 296 10.33 11.45 13.84
CA GLY A 296 9.64 12.73 13.62
C GLY A 296 10.10 13.55 12.42
N ASP A 297 11.39 13.49 12.04
CA ASP A 297 11.92 14.30 10.93
C ASP A 297 11.34 13.87 9.57
N LEU A 298 11.39 12.57 9.25
CA LEU A 298 10.81 12.09 8.00
C LEU A 298 9.29 12.19 8.02
N ALA A 299 8.65 11.99 9.18
CA ALA A 299 7.21 12.20 9.34
C ALA A 299 6.83 13.65 9.03
N ALA A 300 7.57 14.63 9.59
CA ALA A 300 7.36 16.05 9.32
C ALA A 300 7.57 16.39 7.83
N ALA A 301 8.63 15.85 7.22
CA ALA A 301 8.89 16.05 5.80
C ALA A 301 7.78 15.49 4.90
N MET A 302 7.29 14.27 5.18
CA MET A 302 6.16 13.68 4.44
C MET A 302 4.88 14.53 4.54
N VAL A 303 4.60 15.07 5.73
CA VAL A 303 3.44 15.96 5.94
C VAL A 303 3.62 17.29 5.22
N LYS A 304 4.80 17.93 5.33
CA LYS A 304 5.12 19.22 4.72
C LYS A 304 5.05 19.18 3.18
N HIS A 305 5.44 18.06 2.57
CA HIS A 305 5.43 17.90 1.11
C HIS A 305 4.16 17.26 0.55
N ASP A 306 3.09 17.16 1.35
CA ASP A 306 1.80 16.60 0.96
C ASP A 306 1.84 15.13 0.54
N LEU A 307 2.81 14.39 1.08
CA LEU A 307 3.01 12.97 0.79
C LEU A 307 2.45 12.03 1.86
N ALA A 308 1.92 12.53 2.97
CA ALA A 308 1.19 11.72 3.95
C ALA A 308 -0.29 11.65 3.55
N ASP A 309 -0.65 10.70 2.68
CA ASP A 309 -2.01 10.56 2.17
C ASP A 309 -2.94 9.93 3.21
N ARG A 310 -2.39 9.02 4.02
CA ARG A 310 -3.09 8.34 5.13
C ARG A 310 -2.25 8.35 6.38
N LEU A 311 -2.94 8.34 7.53
CA LEU A 311 -2.31 8.13 8.82
C LEU A 311 -2.84 6.83 9.44
N ALA A 312 -1.94 6.05 10.04
CA ALA A 312 -2.25 4.94 10.94
C ALA A 312 -1.63 5.27 12.30
N TRP A 313 -2.44 5.84 13.19
CA TRP A 313 -1.99 6.39 14.46
C TRP A 313 -2.34 5.45 15.60
N PHE A 314 -1.34 4.79 16.15
CA PHE A 314 -1.46 3.99 17.37
C PHE A 314 -1.23 4.88 18.59
N ARG A 315 -2.16 4.84 19.54
CA ARG A 315 -2.09 5.64 20.73
C ARG A 315 -2.21 4.76 21.98
N SER A 316 -1.16 4.76 22.81
CA SER A 316 -1.14 4.01 24.05
C SER A 316 -1.60 4.88 25.23
N ALA A 317 -2.12 4.22 26.27
CA ALA A 317 -2.58 4.86 27.51
C ALA A 317 -1.40 5.24 28.45
N LYS A 318 -0.31 5.81 27.90
CA LYS A 318 0.89 6.23 28.63
C LYS A 318 1.14 7.73 28.46
N LEU A 319 1.89 8.32 29.39
CA LEU A 319 2.39 9.69 29.33
C LEU A 319 3.92 9.68 29.51
N ILE A 320 4.63 10.49 28.73
CA ILE A 320 6.10 10.65 28.84
C ILE A 320 6.46 12.06 29.28
N GLY A 321 5.74 13.07 28.85
CA GLY A 321 5.99 14.47 29.17
C GLY A 321 6.63 15.27 28.03
N GLY A 322 6.75 16.57 28.23
CA GLY A 322 7.13 17.53 27.20
C GLY A 322 8.55 17.39 26.67
N ASP A 323 9.47 16.76 27.40
CA ASP A 323 10.85 16.50 26.99
C ASP A 323 11.01 15.19 26.19
N GLY A 324 9.94 14.39 26.05
CA GLY A 324 9.90 13.23 25.15
C GLY A 324 9.96 13.64 23.67
N ARG A 325 10.42 12.71 22.80
CA ARG A 325 10.48 12.93 21.37
C ARG A 325 9.09 12.94 20.75
N GLY A 326 8.73 13.97 19.99
CA GLY A 326 7.45 14.08 19.29
C GLY A 326 7.33 13.12 18.11
N ALA A 327 6.09 12.76 17.76
CA ALA A 327 5.80 11.92 16.61
C ALA A 327 6.10 12.61 15.28
N VAL A 328 5.93 13.93 15.23
CA VAL A 328 6.22 14.79 14.08
C VAL A 328 7.13 15.91 14.58
N ALA A 329 8.26 16.11 13.92
CA ALA A 329 9.17 17.22 14.23
C ALA A 329 8.57 18.54 13.77
N ALA A 330 9.19 19.65 14.19
CA ALA A 330 8.78 20.98 13.76
C ALA A 330 8.89 21.14 12.23
N PHE A 331 7.88 21.71 11.60
CA PHE A 331 7.86 21.97 10.14
C PHE A 331 7.26 23.34 9.77
N GLY A 332 7.15 24.26 10.76
CA GLY A 332 6.89 25.67 10.52
C GLY A 332 5.42 26.00 10.30
N ILE A 333 4.51 25.56 11.20
CA ILE A 333 3.11 25.99 11.21
C ILE A 333 2.96 27.13 12.21
N ASP A 334 2.59 28.33 11.75
CA ASP A 334 2.43 29.53 12.58
C ASP A 334 0.97 29.74 13.01
N ALA A 335 0.01 29.29 12.19
CA ALA A 335 -1.41 29.41 12.49
C ALA A 335 -2.12 28.05 12.38
N VAL A 336 -3.07 27.79 13.28
CA VAL A 336 -3.85 26.52 13.26
C VAL A 336 -4.57 26.31 11.93
N ALA A 337 -5.00 27.37 11.26
CA ALA A 337 -5.65 27.30 9.95
C ALA A 337 -4.75 26.78 8.82
N GLU A 338 -3.43 26.82 9.00
CA GLU A 338 -2.43 26.33 8.04
C GLU A 338 -2.10 24.84 8.27
N ALA A 339 -2.58 24.29 9.39
CA ALA A 339 -2.27 22.90 9.74
C ALA A 339 -2.90 21.93 8.75
N PRO A 340 -2.13 20.95 8.22
CA PRO A 340 -2.67 19.88 7.38
C PRO A 340 -3.81 19.15 8.07
N SER A 341 -4.93 19.00 7.37
CA SER A 341 -6.16 18.43 7.93
C SER A 341 -6.40 17.01 7.40
N PHE A 342 -6.97 16.17 8.26
CA PHE A 342 -7.26 14.78 7.96
C PHE A 342 -8.68 14.42 8.42
N ALA A 343 -9.40 13.69 7.57
CA ALA A 343 -10.68 13.08 7.94
C ALA A 343 -10.43 11.71 8.57
N ARG A 344 -11.09 11.44 9.68
CA ARG A 344 -11.00 10.14 10.34
C ARG A 344 -11.80 9.09 9.55
N ASP A 345 -11.14 7.97 9.19
CA ASP A 345 -11.76 6.83 8.53
C ASP A 345 -12.27 5.78 9.53
N SER A 346 -11.47 5.46 10.55
CA SER A 346 -11.86 4.44 11.54
C SER A 346 -11.18 4.62 12.89
N ILE A 347 -11.75 3.96 13.89
CA ILE A 347 -11.13 3.72 15.21
C ILE A 347 -11.28 2.22 15.49
N ALA A 348 -10.22 1.60 15.97
CA ALA A 348 -10.21 0.20 16.40
C ALA A 348 -9.47 0.05 17.73
N GLU A 349 -9.99 -0.80 18.59
CA GLU A 349 -9.29 -1.22 19.80
C GLU A 349 -8.15 -2.17 19.44
N ALA A 350 -7.00 -1.98 20.04
CA ALA A 350 -5.79 -2.78 19.83
C ALA A 350 -5.23 -3.25 21.19
N GLY A 351 -6.03 -3.96 21.96
CA GLY A 351 -5.81 -4.23 23.36
C GLY A 351 -6.10 -2.97 24.20
N ASP A 352 -5.16 -2.56 25.04
CA ASP A 352 -5.27 -1.30 25.81
C ASP A 352 -4.91 -0.05 24.98
N ASP A 353 -4.49 -0.25 23.72
CA ASP A 353 -4.16 0.82 22.79
C ASP A 353 -5.31 1.06 21.81
N VAL A 354 -5.26 2.20 21.11
CA VAL A 354 -6.23 2.55 20.06
C VAL A 354 -5.49 2.75 18.73
N LEU A 355 -6.01 2.18 17.65
CA LEU A 355 -5.62 2.51 16.28
C LEU A 355 -6.66 3.45 15.68
N GLU A 356 -6.23 4.65 15.32
CA GLU A 356 -7.02 5.61 14.55
C GLU A 356 -6.46 5.69 13.13
N THR A 357 -7.31 5.59 12.13
CA THR A 357 -6.91 5.78 10.73
C THR A 357 -7.54 7.04 10.17
N TYR A 358 -6.76 7.73 9.34
CA TYR A 358 -7.16 8.99 8.75
C TYR A 358 -6.74 9.06 7.28
N ARG A 359 -7.48 9.84 6.51
CA ARG A 359 -7.12 10.24 5.14
C ARG A 359 -6.97 11.75 5.08
N ARG A 360 -6.03 12.22 4.25
CA ARG A 360 -5.83 13.65 4.02
C ARG A 360 -7.09 14.26 3.40
N ILE A 361 -7.44 15.45 3.87
CA ILE A 361 -8.43 16.32 3.22
C ILE A 361 -7.62 17.26 2.31
N SER A 362 -7.96 17.27 1.02
CA SER A 362 -7.38 18.17 0.03
C SER A 362 -7.79 19.61 0.27
#